data_1769b284813c9caff60316562b97f423
#
_entry.id   1769b284813c9caff60316562b97f423
#
_cell.length_a   1.000
_cell.length_b   1.000
_cell.length_c   1.000
_cell.angle_alpha   90.00
_cell.angle_beta   90.00
_cell.angle_gamma   90.00
#
_symmetry.space_group_name_H-M   'P 1'
#
loop_
_entity.id
_entity.type
_entity.pdbx_description
1 polymer ?
#
loop_
_entity_poly.entity_id
_entity_poly.type
_entity_poly.pdbx_seq_one_letter_code
_entity_poly.pdbx_strand_id
1 'polypeptide(L)'
;MHLLARPRQILIVLPLLVLALLTPLPGPASPLPACLGETRSLVISSGMPYTPLRVQGRTGFFVLDLGADGSAISPGTFLGRRGPVPLQGSSNTFAGVDFFGPLAPLRLNVEDHSGIRGPLPQAGLIGTDLLRQHVWTLDYANGLLHRADQASFCADGELRQAGFQPLSSAGYFGTNAAALHCPAAPQRGPCPNIPSIPARIGSSIAVAQVDTGYDDGLHAPSLNINRAWFNQLSRTVRLEPHPEANLSLSTCAGVREQVLAYRLPPGKGVELVGSDGSAVRRMEGVTLFLKDTPAGARRCGGIGTWDRPAAQLGASFVNDGTLVVDPFRQRLWFRPGPIEPDASRVDVSAPRSHGTKPSRLAWLMARSRRVAIPLSRLGE
;
A
#
# COMPACT_ATOMS: atom_id res chain seq x y z
N MET A 1 -73.95 -54.67 7.41
CA MET A 1 -73.49 -54.03 6.16
C MET A 1 -73.31 -52.56 6.46
N HIS A 2 -72.10 -52.12 6.78
CA HIS A 2 -71.76 -50.70 6.96
C HIS A 2 -70.66 -50.39 5.98
N LEU A 3 -70.99 -49.55 4.99
CA LEU A 3 -70.11 -49.00 4.01
C LEU A 3 -69.42 -47.72 4.62
N LEU A 4 -68.13 -47.83 4.87
CA LEU A 4 -67.31 -46.71 5.29
C LEU A 4 -66.86 -45.91 4.05
N ALA A 5 -67.34 -44.70 3.97
CA ALA A 5 -66.89 -43.72 2.98
C ALA A 5 -65.49 -43.17 3.33
N ARG A 6 -64.54 -43.28 2.40
CA ARG A 6 -63.22 -42.67 2.51
C ARG A 6 -63.30 -41.21 2.13
N PRO A 7 -62.66 -40.24 2.89
CA PRO A 7 -62.55 -38.84 2.45
C PRO A 7 -61.51 -38.72 1.36
N ARG A 8 -61.86 -38.04 0.27
CA ARG A 8 -60.95 -37.59 -0.78
C ARG A 8 -60.09 -36.46 -0.25
N GLN A 9 -58.76 -36.70 -0.18
CA GLN A 9 -57.78 -35.64 0.06
C GLN A 9 -57.67 -34.78 -1.21
N ILE A 10 -58.03 -33.50 -1.10
CA ILE A 10 -57.81 -32.47 -2.13
C ILE A 10 -56.39 -31.99 -1.95
N LEU A 11 -55.53 -32.36 -2.91
CA LEU A 11 -54.14 -31.83 -2.99
C LEU A 11 -54.18 -30.41 -3.52
N ILE A 12 -54.03 -29.43 -2.62
CA ILE A 12 -53.86 -28.02 -3.02
C ILE A 12 -52.42 -27.89 -3.42
N VAL A 13 -52.18 -27.83 -4.73
CA VAL A 13 -50.88 -27.45 -5.31
C VAL A 13 -50.75 -25.94 -5.21
N LEU A 14 -49.99 -25.47 -4.25
CA LEU A 14 -49.60 -24.07 -4.10
C LEU A 14 -48.54 -23.75 -5.19
N PRO A 15 -48.75 -22.80 -6.12
CA PRO A 15 -47.71 -22.38 -7.04
C PRO A 15 -46.67 -21.64 -6.21
N LEU A 16 -45.46 -22.21 -6.08
CA LEU A 16 -44.27 -21.51 -5.60
C LEU A 16 -43.95 -20.40 -6.59
N LEU A 17 -44.34 -19.20 -6.21
CA LEU A 17 -43.92 -17.97 -6.88
C LEU A 17 -42.41 -17.83 -6.63
N VAL A 18 -41.58 -18.25 -7.59
CA VAL A 18 -40.14 -18.01 -7.59
C VAL A 18 -39.97 -16.51 -7.86
N LEU A 19 -39.88 -15.73 -6.79
CA LEU A 19 -39.43 -14.34 -6.83
C LEU A 19 -37.93 -14.41 -7.14
N ALA A 20 -37.58 -14.44 -8.42
CA ALA A 20 -36.20 -14.24 -8.85
C ALA A 20 -35.78 -12.84 -8.37
N LEU A 21 -35.03 -12.80 -7.29
CA LEU A 21 -34.29 -11.60 -6.87
C LEU A 21 -33.40 -11.19 -8.04
N LEU A 22 -33.88 -10.25 -8.84
CA LEU A 22 -33.10 -9.52 -9.82
C LEU A 22 -32.05 -8.74 -9.02
N THR A 23 -30.93 -9.39 -8.71
CA THR A 23 -29.73 -8.67 -8.33
C THR A 23 -29.39 -7.78 -9.51
N PRO A 24 -29.32 -6.44 -9.35
CA PRO A 24 -28.90 -5.58 -10.44
C PRO A 24 -27.52 -6.04 -10.88
N LEU A 25 -27.41 -6.40 -12.17
CA LEU A 25 -26.10 -6.61 -12.78
C LEU A 25 -25.26 -5.36 -12.50
N PRO A 26 -24.00 -5.51 -12.07
CA PRO A 26 -23.11 -4.36 -11.91
C PRO A 26 -23.10 -3.62 -13.25
N GLY A 27 -23.63 -2.40 -13.24
CA GLY A 27 -23.58 -1.52 -14.41
C GLY A 27 -22.12 -1.26 -14.78
N PRO A 28 -21.84 -0.85 -16.03
CA PRO A 28 -20.51 -0.45 -16.42
C PRO A 28 -20.00 0.60 -15.41
N ALA A 29 -18.75 0.42 -14.94
CA ALA A 29 -18.15 1.34 -13.98
C ALA A 29 -18.29 2.77 -14.51
N SER A 30 -18.84 3.67 -13.70
CA SER A 30 -18.95 5.07 -14.07
C SER A 30 -17.58 5.62 -14.48
N PRO A 31 -17.50 6.41 -15.57
CA PRO A 31 -16.23 7.00 -15.97
C PRO A 31 -15.67 7.85 -14.82
N LEU A 32 -14.35 7.93 -14.77
CA LEU A 32 -13.68 8.79 -13.80
C LEU A 32 -13.98 10.26 -14.09
N PRO A 33 -14.23 11.09 -13.06
CA PRO A 33 -14.54 12.51 -13.26
C PRO A 33 -13.31 13.29 -13.77
N ALA A 34 -13.54 14.26 -14.64
CA ALA A 34 -12.47 15.08 -15.22
C ALA A 34 -11.69 15.90 -14.17
N CYS A 35 -12.31 16.19 -13.03
CA CYS A 35 -11.68 16.92 -11.92
C CYS A 35 -10.54 16.17 -11.23
N LEU A 36 -10.28 14.91 -11.60
CA LEU A 36 -9.06 14.20 -11.19
C LEU A 36 -7.78 14.77 -11.83
N GLY A 37 -7.91 15.62 -12.86
CA GLY A 37 -6.82 16.41 -13.42
C GLY A 37 -6.06 15.74 -14.56
N GLU A 38 -4.79 16.15 -14.70
CA GLU A 38 -3.91 15.66 -15.77
C GLU A 38 -3.60 14.18 -15.60
N THR A 39 -3.45 13.48 -16.73
CA THR A 39 -3.28 12.03 -16.73
C THR A 39 -1.94 11.61 -17.33
N ARG A 40 -1.30 10.62 -16.72
CA ARG A 40 -0.12 9.91 -17.25
C ARG A 40 -0.24 8.41 -17.07
N SER A 41 0.65 7.66 -17.72
CA SER A 41 0.70 6.21 -17.58
C SER A 41 1.12 5.79 -16.16
N LEU A 42 0.42 4.81 -15.63
CA LEU A 42 0.76 4.06 -14.44
C LEU A 42 1.00 2.61 -14.87
N VAL A 43 2.18 2.08 -14.60
CA VAL A 43 2.53 0.70 -14.90
C VAL A 43 2.54 -0.09 -13.62
N ILE A 44 1.76 -1.16 -13.56
CA ILE A 44 1.71 -2.02 -12.38
C ILE A 44 2.70 -3.17 -12.57
N SER A 45 3.63 -3.29 -11.64
CA SER A 45 4.62 -4.37 -11.62
C SER A 45 4.77 -4.90 -10.21
N SER A 46 4.60 -6.20 -10.02
CA SER A 46 4.54 -6.83 -8.69
C SER A 46 3.53 -6.15 -7.74
N GLY A 47 2.38 -5.71 -8.27
CA GLY A 47 1.37 -4.99 -7.52
C GLY A 47 1.68 -3.51 -7.24
N MET A 48 2.93 -3.09 -7.37
CA MET A 48 3.37 -1.70 -7.12
C MET A 48 3.13 -0.78 -8.32
N PRO A 49 2.80 0.51 -8.07
CA PRO A 49 2.53 1.50 -9.11
C PRO A 49 3.82 2.21 -9.56
N TYR A 50 4.18 2.04 -10.81
CA TYR A 50 5.33 2.72 -11.43
C TYR A 50 4.87 3.78 -12.41
N THR A 51 5.61 4.88 -12.46
CA THR A 51 5.42 5.92 -13.47
C THR A 51 6.75 6.29 -14.12
N PRO A 52 6.77 6.65 -15.42
CA PRO A 52 7.98 7.16 -16.04
C PRO A 52 8.31 8.56 -15.49
N LEU A 53 9.54 8.73 -15.02
CA LEU A 53 10.13 10.01 -14.64
C LEU A 53 11.34 10.26 -15.51
N ARG A 54 11.49 11.50 -16.00
CA ARG A 54 12.67 11.92 -16.76
C ARG A 54 13.60 12.73 -15.88
N VAL A 55 14.87 12.34 -15.85
CA VAL A 55 15.90 13.04 -15.11
C VAL A 55 17.11 13.23 -16.03
N GLN A 56 17.59 14.47 -16.21
CA GLN A 56 18.73 14.78 -17.06
C GLN A 56 18.61 14.18 -18.49
N GLY A 57 17.39 14.25 -19.06
CA GLY A 57 17.12 13.77 -20.41
C GLY A 57 16.90 12.25 -20.54
N ARG A 58 17.02 11.46 -19.47
CA ARG A 58 16.78 10.02 -19.47
C ARG A 58 15.48 9.69 -18.76
N THR A 59 14.78 8.68 -19.25
CA THR A 59 13.54 8.19 -18.63
C THR A 59 13.82 6.90 -17.88
N GLY A 60 13.30 6.79 -16.67
CA GLY A 60 13.29 5.58 -15.84
C GLY A 60 11.96 5.38 -15.17
N PHE A 61 11.68 4.16 -14.71
CA PHE A 61 10.46 3.85 -13.96
C PHE A 61 10.69 4.03 -12.46
N PHE A 62 9.90 4.89 -11.86
CA PHE A 62 9.93 5.20 -10.42
C PHE A 62 8.66 4.66 -9.78
N VAL A 63 8.78 3.94 -8.66
CA VAL A 63 7.62 3.54 -7.88
C VAL A 63 7.03 4.74 -7.15
N LEU A 64 5.72 4.88 -7.16
CA LEU A 64 4.99 5.84 -6.33
C LEU A 64 4.82 5.22 -4.94
N ASP A 65 5.62 5.68 -4.01
CA ASP A 65 5.78 5.06 -2.70
C ASP A 65 5.22 5.95 -1.59
N LEU A 66 3.98 5.68 -1.20
CA LEU A 66 3.36 6.36 -0.05
C LEU A 66 3.97 5.93 1.29
N GLY A 67 4.70 4.81 1.32
CA GLY A 67 5.41 4.33 2.50
C GLY A 67 6.78 4.99 2.73
N ALA A 68 7.26 5.78 1.78
CA ALA A 68 8.52 6.51 1.87
C ALA A 68 8.29 8.01 2.14
N ASP A 69 9.04 8.59 3.09
CA ASP A 69 9.00 10.02 3.41
C ASP A 69 9.94 10.89 2.55
N GLY A 70 10.78 10.26 1.73
CA GLY A 70 11.71 10.93 0.83
C GLY A 70 11.89 10.20 -0.47
N SER A 71 12.01 10.96 -1.55
CA SER A 71 12.25 10.43 -2.89
C SER A 71 13.69 10.02 -3.11
N ALA A 72 13.90 8.99 -3.93
CA ALA A 72 15.22 8.44 -4.20
C ALA A 72 15.43 8.09 -5.67
N ILE A 73 16.69 8.10 -6.10
CA ILE A 73 17.13 7.66 -7.41
C ILE A 73 18.17 6.56 -7.28
N SER A 74 18.10 5.57 -8.17
CA SER A 74 19.08 4.48 -8.28
C SER A 74 19.99 4.73 -9.48
N PRO A 75 21.14 5.40 -9.32
CA PRO A 75 21.99 5.79 -10.44
C PRO A 75 22.46 4.61 -11.27
N GLY A 76 22.76 3.48 -10.62
CA GLY A 76 23.19 2.26 -11.31
C GLY A 76 22.16 1.71 -12.29
N THR A 77 20.88 1.79 -11.93
CA THR A 77 19.77 1.38 -12.78
C THR A 77 19.43 2.45 -13.83
N PHE A 78 19.49 3.72 -13.41
CA PHE A 78 19.00 4.84 -14.20
C PHE A 78 20.02 5.38 -15.19
N LEU A 79 21.27 5.64 -14.72
CA LEU A 79 22.32 6.27 -15.53
C LEU A 79 23.18 5.27 -16.32
N GLY A 80 23.04 3.99 -16.03
CA GLY A 80 23.96 2.97 -16.50
C GLY A 80 25.35 3.15 -15.88
N ARG A 81 26.33 2.37 -16.38
CA ARG A 81 27.69 2.36 -15.84
C ARG A 81 28.58 3.54 -16.31
N ARG A 82 28.03 4.53 -17.03
CA ARG A 82 28.80 5.63 -17.63
C ARG A 82 28.55 6.91 -16.83
N GLY A 83 29.46 7.26 -15.98
CA GLY A 83 29.50 8.51 -15.22
C GLY A 83 29.86 8.30 -13.76
N PRO A 84 30.25 9.36 -13.02
CA PRO A 84 30.47 9.27 -11.60
C PRO A 84 29.14 8.90 -10.93
N VAL A 85 29.08 7.72 -10.32
CA VAL A 85 27.91 7.29 -9.53
C VAL A 85 27.96 8.04 -8.21
N PRO A 86 26.94 8.84 -7.87
CA PRO A 86 26.88 9.49 -6.56
C PRO A 86 26.98 8.47 -5.44
N LEU A 87 27.58 8.88 -4.33
CA LEU A 87 27.78 8.01 -3.18
C LEU A 87 26.43 7.54 -2.63
N GLN A 88 26.24 6.21 -2.52
CA GLN A 88 25.05 5.63 -1.93
C GLN A 88 24.81 6.15 -0.52
N GLY A 89 23.55 6.46 -0.18
CA GLY A 89 23.16 7.07 1.09
C GLY A 89 23.38 8.57 1.16
N SER A 90 23.94 9.19 0.09
CA SER A 90 24.01 10.66 -0.04
C SER A 90 22.68 11.21 -0.58
N SER A 91 22.51 12.53 -0.46
CA SER A 91 21.46 13.27 -1.17
C SER A 91 22.12 14.22 -2.15
N ASN A 92 21.66 14.21 -3.40
CA ASN A 92 22.17 15.07 -4.46
C ASN A 92 21.04 15.85 -5.14
N THR A 93 21.37 17.00 -5.68
CA THR A 93 20.42 17.81 -6.45
C THR A 93 20.52 17.46 -7.93
N PHE A 94 19.38 17.09 -8.51
CA PHE A 94 19.22 16.74 -9.90
C PHE A 94 18.42 17.81 -10.63
N ALA A 95 19.00 18.39 -11.68
CA ALA A 95 18.32 19.30 -12.59
C ALA A 95 17.68 18.52 -13.75
N GLY A 96 16.80 19.19 -14.52
CA GLY A 96 16.16 18.58 -15.69
C GLY A 96 15.26 17.41 -15.34
N VAL A 97 14.58 17.49 -14.19
CA VAL A 97 13.54 16.54 -13.79
C VAL A 97 12.23 16.93 -14.46
N ASP A 98 11.58 15.95 -15.10
CA ASP A 98 10.26 16.14 -15.72
C ASP A 98 9.30 15.06 -15.19
N PHE A 99 8.33 15.53 -14.42
CA PHE A 99 7.24 14.72 -13.88
C PHE A 99 5.95 15.55 -13.91
N PHE A 100 5.07 15.29 -14.87
CA PHE A 100 3.94 16.16 -15.22
C PHE A 100 4.38 17.60 -15.61
N GLY A 101 5.49 17.70 -16.31
CA GLY A 101 6.15 18.94 -16.68
C GLY A 101 7.50 19.12 -15.99
N PRO A 102 8.25 20.11 -16.44
CA PRO A 102 9.55 20.43 -15.86
C PRO A 102 9.41 20.84 -14.38
N LEU A 103 10.25 20.27 -13.54
CA LEU A 103 10.36 20.63 -12.14
C LEU A 103 11.63 21.46 -11.88
N ALA A 104 11.59 22.26 -10.82
CA ALA A 104 12.80 22.82 -10.22
C ALA A 104 13.79 21.69 -9.86
N PRO A 105 15.10 22.00 -9.75
CA PRO A 105 16.05 20.98 -9.33
C PRO A 105 15.61 20.27 -8.04
N LEU A 106 15.52 18.94 -8.09
CA LEU A 106 15.08 18.13 -6.98
C LEU A 106 16.25 17.55 -6.21
N ARG A 107 16.14 17.56 -4.89
CA ARG A 107 17.04 16.83 -4.03
C ARG A 107 16.52 15.40 -3.86
N LEU A 108 17.26 14.41 -4.36
CA LEU A 108 16.92 13.00 -4.30
C LEU A 108 17.97 12.25 -3.47
N ASN A 109 17.52 11.28 -2.68
CA ASN A 109 18.40 10.36 -2.02
C ASN A 109 18.99 9.40 -3.05
N VAL A 110 20.25 9.02 -2.86
CA VAL A 110 20.92 8.05 -3.73
C VAL A 110 20.80 6.67 -3.09
N GLU A 111 20.13 5.76 -3.78
CA GLU A 111 19.89 4.41 -3.30
C GLU A 111 20.18 3.38 -4.39
N ASP A 112 20.69 2.21 -4.00
CA ASP A 112 20.90 1.10 -4.93
C ASP A 112 19.65 0.20 -4.97
N HIS A 113 18.94 0.26 -6.08
CA HIS A 113 17.78 -0.60 -6.36
C HIS A 113 18.11 -1.75 -7.32
N SER A 114 19.37 -1.93 -7.70
CA SER A 114 19.78 -2.98 -8.64
C SER A 114 19.49 -4.41 -8.15
N GLY A 115 19.32 -4.56 -6.83
CA GLY A 115 18.93 -5.83 -6.21
C GLY A 115 17.43 -6.12 -6.26
N ILE A 116 16.61 -5.14 -6.66
CA ILE A 116 15.16 -5.32 -6.81
C ILE A 116 14.91 -6.03 -8.12
N ARG A 117 14.45 -7.27 -8.02
CA ARG A 117 14.14 -8.07 -9.19
C ARG A 117 12.66 -7.96 -9.50
N GLY A 118 12.34 -7.48 -10.68
CA GLY A 118 11.00 -7.37 -11.22
C GLY A 118 11.06 -7.25 -12.73
N PRO A 119 9.93 -7.33 -13.41
CA PRO A 119 9.86 -7.13 -14.87
C PRO A 119 10.26 -5.71 -15.28
N LEU A 120 10.16 -4.73 -14.37
CA LEU A 120 10.62 -3.37 -14.58
C LEU A 120 11.86 -3.07 -13.75
N PRO A 121 12.93 -2.50 -14.35
CA PRO A 121 14.07 -2.00 -13.56
C PRO A 121 13.64 -0.75 -12.79
N GLN A 122 13.70 -0.82 -11.47
CA GLN A 122 13.36 0.31 -10.61
C GLN A 122 14.45 1.37 -10.64
N ALA A 123 14.16 2.50 -11.29
CA ALA A 123 15.09 3.62 -11.41
C ALA A 123 15.12 4.52 -10.15
N GLY A 124 14.10 4.41 -9.32
CA GLY A 124 13.98 5.18 -8.09
C GLY A 124 12.61 5.01 -7.45
N LEU A 125 12.32 5.89 -6.51
CA LEU A 125 11.00 6.02 -5.91
C LEU A 125 10.62 7.50 -5.75
N ILE A 126 9.33 7.79 -5.81
CA ILE A 126 8.72 9.07 -5.53
C ILE A 126 8.01 8.94 -4.19
N GLY A 127 8.55 9.58 -3.18
CA GLY A 127 8.03 9.56 -1.83
C GLY A 127 7.05 10.69 -1.54
N THR A 128 6.58 10.76 -0.30
CA THR A 128 5.60 11.74 0.14
C THR A 128 6.14 13.18 0.19
N ASP A 129 7.45 13.38 0.17
CA ASP A 129 8.08 14.70 0.01
C ASP A 129 7.65 15.40 -1.30
N LEU A 130 7.46 14.63 -2.37
CA LEU A 130 6.92 15.11 -3.65
C LEU A 130 5.41 14.93 -3.74
N LEU A 131 4.88 13.78 -3.30
CA LEU A 131 3.47 13.46 -3.45
C LEU A 131 2.54 14.41 -2.66
N ARG A 132 3.02 15.05 -1.58
CA ARG A 132 2.23 16.03 -0.80
C ARG A 132 1.92 17.34 -1.53
N GLN A 133 2.50 17.59 -2.71
CA GLN A 133 2.37 18.86 -3.42
C GLN A 133 1.11 18.95 -4.29
N HIS A 134 0.47 17.81 -4.58
CA HIS A 134 -0.72 17.71 -5.44
C HIS A 134 -1.67 16.66 -4.90
N VAL A 135 -2.89 16.64 -5.41
CA VAL A 135 -3.80 15.51 -5.23
C VAL A 135 -3.50 14.48 -6.30
N TRP A 136 -3.34 13.24 -5.88
CA TRP A 136 -2.99 12.12 -6.75
C TRP A 136 -4.11 11.09 -6.80
N THR A 137 -4.36 10.56 -8.00
CA THR A 137 -5.25 9.43 -8.16
C THR A 137 -4.51 8.30 -8.89
N LEU A 138 -4.35 7.19 -8.20
CA LEU A 138 -3.76 5.97 -8.73
C LEU A 138 -4.90 5.07 -9.21
N ASP A 139 -5.15 5.07 -10.50
CA ASP A 139 -6.15 4.20 -11.14
C ASP A 139 -5.46 2.93 -11.63
N TYR A 140 -5.38 1.96 -10.74
CA TYR A 140 -4.71 0.69 -11.02
C TYR A 140 -5.43 -0.11 -12.11
N ALA A 141 -6.76 -0.04 -12.14
CA ALA A 141 -7.56 -0.80 -13.10
C ALA A 141 -7.31 -0.38 -14.56
N ASN A 142 -7.10 0.93 -14.79
CA ASN A 142 -6.87 1.48 -16.11
C ASN A 142 -5.40 1.81 -16.40
N GLY A 143 -4.50 1.60 -15.44
CA GLY A 143 -3.08 1.94 -15.58
C GLY A 143 -2.84 3.44 -15.75
N LEU A 144 -3.56 4.27 -15.01
CA LEU A 144 -3.51 5.73 -15.11
C LEU A 144 -3.14 6.38 -13.77
N LEU A 145 -2.27 7.36 -13.85
CA LEU A 145 -1.94 8.28 -12.76
C LEU A 145 -2.51 9.65 -13.08
N HIS A 146 -3.34 10.18 -12.18
CA HIS A 146 -3.87 11.54 -12.34
C HIS A 146 -3.24 12.46 -11.30
N ARG A 147 -3.02 13.70 -11.69
CA ARG A 147 -2.54 14.80 -10.85
C ARG A 147 -3.50 15.98 -10.95
N ALA A 148 -3.96 16.46 -9.82
CA ALA A 148 -4.75 17.68 -9.74
C ALA A 148 -4.16 18.66 -8.74
N ASP A 149 -4.36 19.95 -9.03
CA ASP A 149 -4.13 21.01 -8.04
C ASP A 149 -5.31 21.06 -7.06
N GLN A 150 -5.05 21.48 -5.83
CA GLN A 150 -6.06 21.57 -4.78
C GLN A 150 -7.33 22.32 -5.22
N ALA A 151 -7.16 23.44 -5.95
CA ALA A 151 -8.25 24.33 -6.35
C ALA A 151 -9.18 23.73 -7.42
N SER A 152 -8.66 22.83 -8.27
CA SER A 152 -9.38 22.21 -9.38
C SER A 152 -9.82 20.78 -9.10
N PHE A 153 -9.43 20.25 -7.94
CA PHE A 153 -9.77 18.87 -7.58
C PHE A 153 -11.23 18.70 -7.21
N CYS A 154 -11.75 17.51 -7.44
CA CYS A 154 -13.14 17.13 -7.22
C CYS A 154 -13.66 17.50 -5.83
N ALA A 155 -14.90 17.96 -5.78
CA ALA A 155 -15.63 18.05 -4.52
C ALA A 155 -15.98 16.65 -3.99
N ASP A 156 -16.22 16.54 -2.68
CA ASP A 156 -16.58 15.28 -2.04
C ASP A 156 -17.83 14.63 -2.65
N GLY A 157 -18.80 15.44 -3.08
CA GLY A 157 -20.02 14.97 -3.74
C GLY A 157 -19.74 14.31 -5.09
N GLU A 158 -18.84 14.89 -5.89
CA GLU A 158 -18.44 14.34 -7.19
C GLU A 158 -17.71 13.01 -7.03
N LEU A 159 -16.83 12.91 -6.04
CA LEU A 159 -16.13 11.64 -5.73
C LEU A 159 -17.12 10.55 -5.31
N ARG A 160 -18.09 10.87 -4.43
CA ARG A 160 -19.13 9.91 -4.02
C ARG A 160 -19.99 9.48 -5.21
N GLN A 161 -20.39 10.41 -6.06
CA GLN A 161 -21.16 10.12 -7.28
C GLN A 161 -20.38 9.22 -8.24
N ALA A 162 -19.05 9.35 -8.28
CA ALA A 162 -18.15 8.48 -9.04
C ALA A 162 -17.85 7.14 -8.35
N GLY A 163 -18.47 6.86 -7.20
CA GLY A 163 -18.34 5.59 -6.48
C GLY A 163 -17.16 5.52 -5.50
N PHE A 164 -16.48 6.63 -5.24
CA PHE A 164 -15.44 6.67 -4.22
C PHE A 164 -16.04 6.73 -2.81
N GLN A 165 -15.42 5.99 -1.91
CA GLN A 165 -15.73 5.99 -0.48
C GLN A 165 -14.57 6.62 0.28
N PRO A 166 -14.83 7.55 1.22
CA PRO A 166 -13.76 8.16 2.01
C PRO A 166 -13.25 7.15 3.04
N LEU A 167 -11.95 6.93 3.06
CA LEU A 167 -11.29 6.19 4.13
C LEU A 167 -11.12 7.10 5.35
N SER A 168 -11.22 6.51 6.54
CA SER A 168 -10.92 7.24 7.77
C SER A 168 -9.43 7.56 7.81
N SER A 169 -9.08 8.79 8.21
CA SER A 169 -7.67 9.15 8.41
C SER A 169 -7.25 8.85 9.84
N ALA A 170 -6.15 8.14 10.01
CA ALA A 170 -5.52 7.87 11.30
C ALA A 170 -4.21 8.66 11.49
N GLY A 171 -3.92 9.55 10.59
CA GLY A 171 -2.74 10.40 10.52
C GLY A 171 -2.32 10.58 9.07
N TYR A 172 -1.92 11.79 8.71
CA TYR A 172 -1.67 12.12 7.33
C TYR A 172 -0.75 13.34 7.24
N PHE A 173 0.32 13.21 6.44
CA PHE A 173 1.26 14.28 6.12
C PHE A 173 1.65 15.22 7.28
N GLY A 174 2.14 14.66 8.37
CA GLY A 174 2.93 15.37 9.39
C GLY A 174 2.25 16.40 10.26
N THR A 175 0.98 16.74 10.04
CA THR A 175 0.30 17.73 10.86
C THR A 175 -0.20 17.18 12.20
N ASN A 176 -0.22 15.88 12.37
CA ASN A 176 -0.70 15.22 13.57
C ASN A 176 0.28 14.16 14.09
N ALA A 177 1.52 14.58 14.33
CA ALA A 177 2.58 13.72 14.86
C ALA A 177 2.17 12.97 16.14
N ALA A 178 1.31 13.57 16.96
CA ALA A 178 0.76 12.95 18.15
C ALA A 178 -0.15 11.77 17.85
N ALA A 179 -0.93 11.81 16.76
CA ALA A 179 -1.79 10.71 16.35
C ALA A 179 -1.00 9.52 15.82
N LEU A 180 0.12 9.76 15.18
CA LEU A 180 1.01 8.73 14.64
C LEU A 180 1.97 8.13 15.68
N HIS A 181 1.94 8.66 16.91
CA HIS A 181 2.81 8.20 18.00
C HIS A 181 4.26 8.02 17.58
N CYS A 182 4.78 8.98 16.84
CA CYS A 182 6.20 9.06 16.66
C CYS A 182 6.84 9.15 18.04
N PRO A 183 7.78 8.28 18.38
CA PRO A 183 8.49 8.40 19.66
C PRO A 183 9.04 9.81 19.71
N ALA A 184 8.65 10.53 20.76
CA ALA A 184 9.11 11.88 21.04
C ALA A 184 10.57 11.86 21.43
N ALA A 185 11.43 11.58 20.46
CA ALA A 185 12.84 11.85 20.56
C ALA A 185 13.09 13.19 19.88
N PRO A 186 13.32 14.27 20.64
CA PRO A 186 13.56 15.61 20.08
C PRO A 186 14.69 15.67 19.06
N GLN A 187 15.53 14.64 19.01
CA GLN A 187 16.68 14.50 18.12
C GLN A 187 16.39 13.76 16.81
N ARG A 188 15.17 13.29 16.56
CA ARG A 188 14.84 12.40 15.43
C ARG A 188 14.00 13.02 14.35
N GLY A 189 13.95 14.32 14.21
CA GLY A 189 13.19 14.97 13.14
C GLY A 189 11.67 14.70 13.19
N PRO A 190 10.88 15.28 12.28
CA PRO A 190 9.44 15.07 12.22
C PRO A 190 9.10 13.61 11.91
N CYS A 191 7.94 13.17 12.37
CA CYS A 191 7.34 11.91 11.97
C CYS A 191 7.26 11.79 10.45
N PRO A 192 7.45 10.60 9.89
CA PRO A 192 7.23 10.37 8.47
C PRO A 192 5.82 10.82 8.06
N ASN A 193 5.75 11.54 6.95
CA ASN A 193 4.51 12.00 6.36
C ASN A 193 3.80 10.88 5.59
N ILE A 194 3.60 9.74 6.23
CA ILE A 194 3.02 8.56 5.60
C ILE A 194 1.52 8.53 5.87
N PRO A 195 0.68 8.50 4.81
CA PRO A 195 -0.76 8.38 4.99
C PRO A 195 -1.11 7.12 5.76
N SER A 196 -1.97 7.26 6.76
CA SER A 196 -2.38 6.15 7.61
C SER A 196 -3.89 6.13 7.79
N ILE A 197 -4.44 4.93 7.82
CA ILE A 197 -5.86 4.64 8.00
C ILE A 197 -6.05 3.61 9.11
N PRO A 198 -7.21 3.53 9.75
CA PRO A 198 -7.52 2.41 10.62
C PRO A 198 -7.66 1.12 9.82
N ALA A 199 -6.95 0.06 10.23
CA ALA A 199 -7.18 -1.30 9.80
C ALA A 199 -7.81 -2.09 10.95
N ARG A 200 -8.83 -2.90 10.65
CA ARG A 200 -9.60 -3.65 11.63
C ARG A 200 -9.57 -5.14 11.35
N ILE A 201 -9.38 -5.95 12.39
CA ILE A 201 -9.51 -7.40 12.36
C ILE A 201 -10.42 -7.80 13.52
N GLY A 202 -11.66 -8.22 13.24
CA GLY A 202 -12.67 -8.42 14.29
C GLY A 202 -12.96 -7.10 15.03
N SER A 203 -12.80 -7.10 16.35
CA SER A 203 -12.94 -5.89 17.19
C SER A 203 -11.63 -5.10 17.37
N SER A 204 -10.52 -5.63 16.90
CA SER A 204 -9.19 -5.03 17.11
C SER A 204 -8.85 -4.06 15.99
N ILE A 205 -8.43 -2.84 16.32
CA ILE A 205 -8.07 -1.78 15.38
C ILE A 205 -6.63 -1.37 15.60
N ALA A 206 -5.92 -1.09 14.50
CA ALA A 206 -4.59 -0.51 14.49
C ALA A 206 -4.49 0.63 13.49
N VAL A 207 -3.51 1.51 13.70
CA VAL A 207 -3.12 2.52 12.71
C VAL A 207 -2.28 1.83 11.65
N ALA A 208 -2.77 1.79 10.40
CA ALA A 208 -2.10 1.15 9.30
C ALA A 208 -1.56 2.19 8.31
N GLN A 209 -0.24 2.20 8.10
CA GLN A 209 0.38 2.98 7.03
C GLN A 209 -0.03 2.41 5.67
N VAL A 210 -0.39 3.29 4.73
CA VAL A 210 -0.64 2.91 3.34
C VAL A 210 0.70 2.94 2.63
N ASP A 211 1.19 1.78 2.22
CA ASP A 211 2.49 1.65 1.57
C ASP A 211 2.32 1.04 0.18
N THR A 212 2.25 1.91 -0.82
CA THR A 212 2.12 1.49 -2.23
C THR A 212 3.43 0.96 -2.81
N GLY A 213 4.55 1.19 -2.15
CA GLY A 213 5.87 0.64 -2.49
C GLY A 213 6.18 -0.70 -1.82
N TYR A 214 5.26 -1.25 -1.06
CA TYR A 214 5.40 -2.56 -0.43
C TYR A 214 4.94 -3.68 -1.38
N ASP A 215 5.93 -4.35 -2.01
CA ASP A 215 5.69 -5.56 -2.82
C ASP A 215 5.34 -6.74 -1.90
N ASP A 216 4.09 -7.16 -1.94
CA ASP A 216 3.58 -8.33 -1.24
C ASP A 216 3.21 -9.49 -2.19
N GLY A 217 3.66 -9.43 -3.46
CA GLY A 217 3.22 -10.30 -4.54
C GLY A 217 3.33 -11.80 -4.29
N LEU A 218 4.35 -12.26 -3.54
CA LEU A 218 4.51 -13.69 -3.19
C LEU A 218 3.53 -14.16 -2.11
N HIS A 219 3.06 -13.25 -1.27
CA HIS A 219 2.22 -13.54 -0.11
C HIS A 219 0.98 -12.65 -0.06
N ALA A 220 0.60 -12.10 -1.21
CA ALA A 220 -0.55 -11.22 -1.34
C ALA A 220 -1.89 -11.97 -1.10
N PRO A 221 -2.84 -11.34 -0.38
CA PRO A 221 -2.64 -10.06 0.29
C PRO A 221 -1.83 -10.20 1.57
N SER A 222 -0.98 -9.22 1.88
CA SER A 222 -0.22 -9.27 3.14
C SER A 222 -0.21 -7.94 3.90
N LEU A 223 -0.02 -8.04 5.21
CA LEU A 223 -0.05 -6.94 6.14
C LEU A 223 1.10 -7.08 7.14
N ASN A 224 1.96 -6.08 7.24
CA ASN A 224 2.88 -5.99 8.35
C ASN A 224 2.14 -5.52 9.60
N ILE A 225 2.33 -6.21 10.73
CA ILE A 225 1.79 -5.82 12.04
C ILE A 225 2.94 -5.72 13.04
N ASN A 226 2.82 -4.83 14.02
CA ASN A 226 3.81 -4.73 15.06
C ASN A 226 3.50 -5.64 16.25
N ARG A 227 4.45 -5.77 17.19
CA ARG A 227 4.33 -6.59 18.40
C ARG A 227 3.13 -6.18 19.26
N ALA A 228 2.83 -4.88 19.36
CA ALA A 228 1.72 -4.39 20.15
C ALA A 228 0.37 -4.87 19.60
N TRP A 229 0.17 -4.79 18.27
CA TRP A 229 -1.06 -5.28 17.65
C TRP A 229 -1.15 -6.80 17.65
N PHE A 230 -0.03 -7.49 17.40
CA PHE A 230 0.02 -8.94 17.52
C PHE A 230 -0.46 -9.43 18.89
N ASN A 231 0.03 -8.83 19.96
CA ASN A 231 -0.38 -9.18 21.33
C ASN A 231 -1.86 -8.90 21.59
N GLN A 232 -2.41 -7.84 21.01
CA GLN A 232 -3.83 -7.52 21.12
C GLN A 232 -4.68 -8.53 20.34
N LEU A 233 -4.32 -8.84 19.10
CA LEU A 233 -5.01 -9.79 18.24
C LEU A 233 -5.02 -11.20 18.84
N SER A 234 -3.90 -11.66 19.36
CA SER A 234 -3.74 -13.01 19.91
C SER A 234 -4.66 -13.31 21.12
N ARG A 235 -5.27 -12.29 21.72
CA ARG A 235 -6.25 -12.43 22.79
C ARG A 235 -7.65 -12.78 22.27
N THR A 236 -7.96 -12.43 21.02
CA THR A 236 -9.32 -12.53 20.45
C THR A 236 -9.38 -13.31 19.15
N VAL A 237 -8.23 -13.49 18.49
CA VAL A 237 -8.10 -14.20 17.21
C VAL A 237 -6.99 -15.24 17.35
N ARG A 238 -7.30 -16.49 17.02
CA ARG A 238 -6.28 -17.54 16.95
C ARG A 238 -5.48 -17.36 15.66
N LEU A 239 -4.30 -16.74 15.77
CA LEU A 239 -3.37 -16.61 14.65
C LEU A 239 -2.67 -17.94 14.40
N GLU A 240 -2.63 -18.40 13.17
CA GLU A 240 -2.01 -19.65 12.77
C GLU A 240 -0.58 -19.37 12.26
N PRO A 241 0.47 -19.96 12.85
CA PRO A 241 1.83 -19.80 12.33
C PRO A 241 1.93 -20.27 10.87
N HIS A 242 2.68 -19.49 10.06
CA HIS A 242 2.93 -19.76 8.64
C HIS A 242 4.43 -19.77 8.36
N PRO A 243 5.17 -20.78 8.88
CA PRO A 243 6.64 -20.75 8.92
C PRO A 243 7.29 -20.72 7.53
N GLU A 244 6.63 -21.25 6.50
CA GLU A 244 7.11 -21.22 5.11
C GLU A 244 7.15 -19.81 4.50
N ALA A 245 6.41 -18.86 5.10
CA ALA A 245 6.44 -17.45 4.71
C ALA A 245 7.34 -16.59 5.60
N ASN A 246 8.02 -17.17 6.59
CA ASN A 246 8.93 -16.41 7.44
C ASN A 246 10.06 -15.77 6.62
N LEU A 247 10.42 -14.54 6.99
CA LEU A 247 11.43 -13.76 6.29
C LEU A 247 12.59 -13.40 7.24
N SER A 248 13.78 -13.24 6.69
CA SER A 248 14.94 -12.69 7.38
C SER A 248 15.39 -11.44 6.64
N LEU A 249 15.22 -10.28 7.25
CA LEU A 249 15.46 -8.97 6.64
C LEU A 249 16.72 -8.33 7.22
N SER A 250 17.50 -7.64 6.39
CA SER A 250 18.55 -6.74 6.88
C SER A 250 17.93 -5.37 7.16
N THR A 251 18.10 -4.88 8.36
CA THR A 251 17.71 -3.53 8.74
C THR A 251 18.72 -2.49 8.24
N CYS A 252 18.37 -1.21 8.28
CA CYS A 252 19.30 -0.12 7.95
C CYS A 252 20.55 -0.11 8.85
N ALA A 253 20.49 -0.74 10.02
CA ALA A 253 21.59 -0.87 10.96
C ALA A 253 22.49 -2.08 10.68
N GLY A 254 22.21 -2.86 9.63
CA GLY A 254 22.92 -4.10 9.33
C GLY A 254 22.56 -5.28 10.26
N VAL A 255 21.63 -5.07 11.18
CA VAL A 255 21.13 -6.14 12.07
C VAL A 255 20.06 -6.94 11.34
N ARG A 256 20.08 -8.27 11.49
CA ARG A 256 19.02 -9.13 10.94
C ARG A 256 17.75 -9.07 11.81
N GLU A 257 16.62 -8.84 11.16
CA GLU A 257 15.30 -8.97 11.76
C GLU A 257 14.64 -10.26 11.26
N GLN A 258 14.19 -11.10 12.19
CA GLN A 258 13.36 -12.26 11.86
C GLN A 258 11.91 -11.83 11.87
N VAL A 259 11.26 -11.95 10.71
CA VAL A 259 9.85 -11.59 10.53
C VAL A 259 9.04 -12.88 10.46
N LEU A 260 8.27 -13.14 11.50
CA LEU A 260 7.42 -14.31 11.58
C LEU A 260 6.12 -14.06 10.84
N ALA A 261 5.66 -15.04 10.09
CA ALA A 261 4.41 -14.98 9.34
C ALA A 261 3.30 -15.77 10.05
N TYR A 262 2.08 -15.26 9.93
CA TYR A 262 0.86 -15.86 10.46
C TYR A 262 -0.28 -15.75 9.45
N ARG A 263 -1.25 -16.66 9.53
CA ARG A 263 -2.51 -16.59 8.79
C ARG A 263 -3.65 -16.23 9.72
N LEU A 264 -4.62 -15.52 9.18
CA LEU A 264 -5.91 -15.34 9.82
C LEU A 264 -6.75 -16.63 9.62
N PRO A 265 -7.55 -17.05 10.64
CA PRO A 265 -8.44 -18.17 10.48
C PRO A 265 -9.52 -17.88 9.42
N PRO A 266 -10.11 -18.92 8.81
CA PRO A 266 -11.20 -18.76 7.85
C PRO A 266 -12.32 -17.85 8.35
N GLY A 267 -12.87 -17.03 7.47
CA GLY A 267 -13.92 -16.05 7.79
C GLY A 267 -13.45 -14.82 8.57
N LYS A 268 -12.14 -14.71 8.86
CA LYS A 268 -11.53 -13.48 9.38
C LYS A 268 -10.81 -12.76 8.25
N GLY A 269 -10.97 -11.45 8.22
CA GLY A 269 -10.33 -10.60 7.22
C GLY A 269 -9.84 -9.30 7.83
N VAL A 270 -9.03 -8.60 7.06
CA VAL A 270 -8.58 -7.22 7.33
C VAL A 270 -9.55 -6.27 6.66
N GLU A 271 -10.06 -5.32 7.40
CA GLU A 271 -10.97 -4.30 6.90
C GLU A 271 -10.29 -2.93 6.89
N LEU A 272 -10.41 -2.21 5.77
CA LEU A 272 -10.10 -0.80 5.67
C LEU A 272 -11.34 -0.02 6.10
N VAL A 273 -11.19 0.84 7.09
CA VAL A 273 -12.33 1.50 7.75
C VAL A 273 -12.63 2.83 7.07
N GLY A 274 -13.87 3.03 6.68
CA GLY A 274 -14.40 4.27 6.14
C GLY A 274 -14.59 5.35 7.21
N SER A 275 -14.81 6.58 6.76
CA SER A 275 -15.03 7.72 7.66
C SER A 275 -16.30 7.61 8.51
N ASP A 276 -17.22 6.78 8.13
CA ASP A 276 -18.46 6.44 8.86
C ASP A 276 -18.30 5.20 9.78
N GLY A 277 -17.09 4.62 9.83
CA GLY A 277 -16.79 3.40 10.58
C GLY A 277 -17.16 2.10 9.88
N SER A 278 -17.77 2.14 8.70
CA SER A 278 -18.06 0.97 7.88
C SER A 278 -16.79 0.38 7.27
N ALA A 279 -16.83 -0.86 6.79
CA ALA A 279 -15.76 -1.44 6.01
C ALA A 279 -15.88 -1.01 4.55
N VAL A 280 -14.96 -0.18 4.08
CA VAL A 280 -14.83 0.19 2.66
C VAL A 280 -14.31 -0.99 1.84
N ARG A 281 -13.42 -1.76 2.44
CA ARG A 281 -12.85 -2.97 1.85
C ARG A 281 -12.59 -3.99 2.92
N ARG A 282 -12.82 -5.25 2.59
CA ARG A 282 -12.45 -6.41 3.41
C ARG A 282 -11.67 -7.39 2.58
N MET A 283 -10.53 -7.86 3.10
CA MET A 283 -9.70 -8.87 2.46
C MET A 283 -9.54 -10.07 3.39
N GLU A 284 -9.77 -11.25 2.86
CA GLU A 284 -9.56 -12.54 3.52
C GLU A 284 -8.28 -13.20 3.01
N GLY A 285 -7.83 -14.25 3.67
CA GLY A 285 -6.60 -14.95 3.29
C GLY A 285 -5.32 -14.14 3.49
N VAL A 286 -5.37 -13.07 4.29
CA VAL A 286 -4.24 -12.17 4.50
C VAL A 286 -3.13 -12.84 5.29
N THR A 287 -1.91 -12.76 4.78
CA THR A 287 -0.69 -13.13 5.52
C THR A 287 -0.27 -11.95 6.39
N LEU A 288 -0.15 -12.20 7.71
CA LEU A 288 0.33 -11.22 8.67
C LEU A 288 1.82 -11.42 8.92
N PHE A 289 2.62 -10.38 8.71
CA PHE A 289 4.05 -10.38 9.02
C PHE A 289 4.32 -9.60 10.30
N LEU A 290 4.84 -10.29 11.31
CA LEU A 290 5.17 -9.68 12.59
C LEU A 290 6.50 -8.91 12.50
N LYS A 291 6.41 -7.60 12.50
CA LYS A 291 7.54 -6.67 12.58
C LYS A 291 7.85 -6.40 14.05
N ASP A 292 9.01 -6.91 14.49
CA ASP A 292 9.52 -6.71 15.84
C ASP A 292 10.97 -6.27 15.75
N THR A 293 11.15 -4.97 15.50
CA THR A 293 12.46 -4.41 15.18
C THR A 293 13.43 -4.61 16.34
N PRO A 294 14.56 -5.30 16.11
CA PRO A 294 15.55 -5.54 17.15
C PRO A 294 16.07 -4.25 17.79
N ALA A 295 16.44 -4.31 19.07
CA ALA A 295 16.90 -3.13 19.82
C ALA A 295 18.04 -2.38 19.10
N GLY A 296 19.00 -3.09 18.52
CA GLY A 296 20.12 -2.50 17.77
C GLY A 296 19.71 -1.81 16.46
N ALA A 297 18.48 -2.05 15.97
CA ALA A 297 17.94 -1.48 14.74
C ALA A 297 16.84 -0.45 14.97
N ARG A 298 16.45 -0.14 16.20
CA ARG A 298 15.34 0.79 16.49
C ARG A 298 15.50 2.18 15.88
N ARG A 299 16.75 2.60 15.67
CA ARG A 299 17.05 3.86 14.97
C ARG A 299 16.60 3.88 13.51
N CYS A 300 16.32 2.71 12.90
CA CYS A 300 15.81 2.62 11.53
C CYS A 300 14.35 3.08 11.43
N GLY A 301 13.63 3.17 12.54
CA GLY A 301 12.22 3.52 12.54
C GLY A 301 11.32 2.39 12.05
N GLY A 302 10.14 2.77 11.52
CA GLY A 302 9.12 1.83 11.05
C GLY A 302 8.21 1.32 12.15
N ILE A 303 7.12 0.67 11.76
CA ILE A 303 6.06 0.22 12.67
C ILE A 303 6.54 -0.74 13.76
N GLY A 304 7.57 -1.53 13.47
CA GLY A 304 8.16 -2.47 14.43
C GLY A 304 8.83 -1.82 15.64
N THR A 305 8.99 -0.49 15.63
CA THR A 305 9.52 0.27 16.76
C THR A 305 8.44 0.90 17.63
N TRP A 306 7.17 0.82 17.23
CA TRP A 306 6.07 1.47 17.92
C TRP A 306 5.53 0.59 19.06
N ASP A 307 5.13 1.23 20.15
CA ASP A 307 4.58 0.59 21.35
C ASP A 307 3.05 0.46 21.33
N ARG A 308 2.39 1.01 20.32
CA ARG A 308 0.94 0.94 20.12
C ARG A 308 0.60 0.09 18.89
N PRO A 309 -0.63 -0.47 18.81
CA PRO A 309 -1.08 -1.23 17.64
C PRO A 309 -0.87 -0.47 16.35
N ALA A 310 -0.04 -1.02 15.47
CA ALA A 310 0.29 -0.44 14.19
C ALA A 310 0.46 -1.50 13.11
N ALA A 311 0.22 -1.08 11.86
CA ALA A 311 0.35 -1.92 10.68
C ALA A 311 0.92 -1.15 9.49
N GLN A 312 1.23 -1.89 8.42
CA GLN A 312 1.62 -1.36 7.11
C GLN A 312 0.96 -2.24 6.06
N LEU A 313 0.13 -1.61 5.23
CA LEU A 313 -0.63 -2.29 4.17
C LEU A 313 0.26 -2.50 2.96
N GLY A 314 0.25 -3.71 2.42
CA GLY A 314 0.88 -4.00 1.14
C GLY A 314 0.09 -3.40 -0.04
N ALA A 315 0.73 -3.34 -1.20
CA ALA A 315 0.13 -2.79 -2.41
C ALA A 315 -1.16 -3.51 -2.83
N SER A 316 -1.28 -4.81 -2.53
CA SER A 316 -2.47 -5.62 -2.81
C SER A 316 -3.76 -5.10 -2.18
N PHE A 317 -3.66 -4.30 -1.13
CA PHE A 317 -4.86 -3.73 -0.50
C PHE A 317 -5.55 -2.66 -1.34
N VAL A 318 -4.87 -2.08 -2.33
CA VAL A 318 -5.38 -0.97 -3.14
C VAL A 318 -5.23 -1.17 -4.64
N ASN A 319 -4.44 -2.16 -5.09
CA ASN A 319 -3.99 -2.30 -6.48
C ASN A 319 -5.04 -2.88 -7.47
N ASP A 320 -6.23 -3.19 -7.02
CA ASP A 320 -7.35 -3.62 -7.87
C ASP A 320 -8.44 -2.56 -8.03
N GLY A 321 -8.21 -1.36 -7.46
CA GLY A 321 -9.17 -0.26 -7.49
C GLY A 321 -8.56 1.06 -7.93
N THR A 322 -9.15 2.13 -7.46
CA THR A 322 -8.66 3.49 -7.65
C THR A 322 -8.49 4.17 -6.31
N LEU A 323 -7.26 4.57 -5.98
CA LEU A 323 -6.90 5.25 -4.75
C LEU A 323 -6.68 6.74 -5.01
N VAL A 324 -7.41 7.60 -4.31
CA VAL A 324 -7.15 9.05 -4.27
C VAL A 324 -6.42 9.40 -2.99
N VAL A 325 -5.40 10.22 -3.14
CA VAL A 325 -4.53 10.74 -2.06
C VAL A 325 -4.63 12.25 -2.07
N ASP A 326 -5.38 12.82 -1.13
CA ASP A 326 -5.57 14.28 -0.97
C ASP A 326 -4.79 14.78 0.26
N PRO A 327 -3.56 15.31 0.07
CA PRO A 327 -2.74 15.79 1.16
C PRO A 327 -3.28 17.08 1.80
N PHE A 328 -4.03 17.89 1.06
CA PHE A 328 -4.51 19.19 1.52
C PHE A 328 -5.68 19.06 2.49
N ARG A 329 -6.60 18.12 2.21
CA ARG A 329 -7.70 17.78 3.11
C ARG A 329 -7.37 16.65 4.06
N GLN A 330 -6.15 16.08 3.94
CA GLN A 330 -5.70 14.91 4.71
C GLN A 330 -6.66 13.74 4.60
N ARG A 331 -7.05 13.40 3.37
CA ARG A 331 -8.03 12.36 3.07
C ARG A 331 -7.52 11.38 2.04
N LEU A 332 -7.96 10.16 2.20
CA LEU A 332 -7.87 9.11 1.22
C LEU A 332 -9.28 8.73 0.78
N TRP A 333 -9.43 8.45 -0.50
CA TRP A 333 -10.64 7.89 -1.05
C TRP A 333 -10.31 6.62 -1.81
N PHE A 334 -11.17 5.65 -1.72
CA PHE A 334 -10.99 4.40 -2.43
C PHE A 334 -12.26 4.03 -3.18
N ARG A 335 -12.08 3.63 -4.43
CA ARG A 335 -13.11 3.02 -5.25
C ARG A 335 -12.63 1.61 -5.58
N PRO A 336 -13.27 0.55 -5.04
CA PRO A 336 -12.96 -0.82 -5.41
C PRO A 336 -13.10 -1.00 -6.92
N GLY A 337 -12.21 -1.76 -7.53
CA GLY A 337 -12.35 -2.19 -8.91
C GLY A 337 -13.55 -3.14 -9.07
N PRO A 338 -13.97 -3.41 -10.31
CA PRO A 338 -14.96 -4.45 -10.56
C PRO A 338 -14.45 -5.76 -9.96
N ILE A 339 -15.29 -6.42 -9.17
CA ILE A 339 -14.99 -7.79 -8.71
C ILE A 339 -15.08 -8.66 -9.97
N GLU A 340 -13.94 -8.92 -10.61
CA GLU A 340 -13.91 -9.99 -11.59
C GLU A 340 -14.13 -11.29 -10.85
N PRO A 341 -15.18 -12.07 -11.22
CA PRO A 341 -15.30 -13.43 -10.72
C PRO A 341 -14.07 -14.18 -11.24
N ASP A 342 -13.18 -14.52 -10.34
CA ASP A 342 -11.98 -15.36 -10.40
C ASP A 342 -11.67 -15.99 -11.78
N ALA A 343 -11.41 -15.13 -12.77
CA ALA A 343 -10.83 -15.52 -14.04
C ALA A 343 -9.33 -15.36 -13.85
N SER A 344 -8.64 -16.45 -13.51
CA SER A 344 -7.20 -16.64 -13.59
C SER A 344 -6.49 -15.40 -14.15
N ARG A 345 -6.07 -14.49 -13.27
CA ARG A 345 -5.13 -13.44 -13.60
C ARG A 345 -3.97 -14.16 -14.26
N VAL A 346 -3.86 -14.01 -15.56
CA VAL A 346 -2.70 -14.48 -16.31
C VAL A 346 -1.55 -13.64 -15.77
N ASP A 347 -0.95 -14.17 -14.71
CA ASP A 347 0.32 -13.70 -14.23
C ASP A 347 1.30 -13.92 -15.37
N VAL A 348 1.67 -12.85 -16.07
CA VAL A 348 2.79 -12.85 -17.00
C VAL A 348 4.05 -12.91 -16.15
N SER A 349 4.11 -13.90 -15.26
CA SER A 349 5.29 -14.25 -14.52
C SER A 349 6.23 -14.99 -15.46
N ALA A 350 7.47 -14.53 -15.47
CA ALA A 350 8.60 -15.16 -16.13
C ALA A 350 8.66 -16.67 -15.85
N PRO A 351 9.22 -17.47 -16.77
CA PRO A 351 9.24 -18.93 -16.70
C PRO A 351 9.85 -19.39 -15.38
N ARG A 352 9.16 -20.30 -14.69
CA ARG A 352 9.62 -20.97 -13.48
C ARG A 352 10.95 -21.66 -13.74
N SER A 353 12.05 -21.04 -13.33
CA SER A 353 13.31 -21.74 -13.18
C SER A 353 13.29 -22.49 -11.84
N HIS A 354 13.24 -23.80 -11.88
CA HIS A 354 13.47 -24.64 -10.71
C HIS A 354 14.86 -24.37 -10.13
N GLY A 355 14.90 -24.03 -8.86
CA GLY A 355 16.08 -24.09 -8.01
C GLY A 355 16.90 -22.81 -7.97
N THR A 356 16.52 -21.88 -7.11
CA THR A 356 17.48 -20.92 -6.54
C THR A 356 16.98 -20.39 -5.17
N LYS A 357 17.94 -20.18 -4.30
CA LYS A 357 17.86 -19.64 -2.93
C LYS A 357 16.93 -18.46 -2.80
N PRO A 358 16.31 -18.20 -1.63
CA PRO A 358 15.37 -17.10 -1.41
C PRO A 358 16.01 -15.79 -1.83
N SER A 359 15.36 -15.13 -2.80
CA SER A 359 15.81 -13.88 -3.38
C SER A 359 15.72 -12.75 -2.34
N ARG A 360 16.60 -11.79 -2.45
CA ARG A 360 16.71 -10.58 -1.63
C ARG A 360 15.47 -9.63 -1.70
N LEU A 361 14.31 -10.12 -2.14
CA LEU A 361 13.04 -9.37 -2.21
C LEU A 361 12.58 -8.85 -0.84
N ALA A 362 13.06 -9.49 0.23
CA ALA A 362 12.85 -9.08 1.60
C ALA A 362 13.39 -7.68 1.97
N TRP A 363 14.11 -7.03 1.10
CA TRP A 363 14.83 -5.79 1.42
C TRP A 363 13.94 -4.54 1.40
N LEU A 364 12.86 -4.54 0.61
CA LEU A 364 11.93 -3.41 0.50
C LEU A 364 11.01 -3.25 1.71
N MET A 365 10.72 -4.35 2.41
CA MET A 365 9.86 -4.32 3.60
C MET A 365 10.46 -3.58 4.81
N ALA A 366 11.75 -3.24 4.77
CA ALA A 366 12.47 -2.66 5.92
C ALA A 366 12.68 -1.15 5.84
N ARG A 367 12.32 -0.50 4.73
CA ARG A 367 12.72 0.89 4.50
C ARG A 367 11.61 1.93 4.72
N SER A 368 11.09 2.06 5.92
CA SER A 368 10.76 3.39 6.46
C SER A 368 12.08 4.09 6.80
N ARG A 369 12.76 4.66 5.82
CA ARG A 369 14.06 5.29 6.06
C ARG A 369 13.91 6.67 6.66
N ARG A 370 14.51 6.83 7.79
CA ARG A 370 15.13 8.10 8.17
C ARG A 370 16.58 8.07 7.68
N VAL A 371 16.96 9.06 6.89
CA VAL A 371 18.36 9.38 6.64
C VAL A 371 18.98 9.79 7.97
N ALA A 372 19.78 8.92 8.57
CA ALA A 372 20.69 9.31 9.64
C ALA A 372 21.80 10.15 9.00
N ILE A 373 21.75 11.48 9.16
CA ILE A 373 22.89 12.34 8.89
C ILE A 373 23.94 11.98 9.94
N PRO A 374 25.14 11.55 9.56
CA PRO A 374 26.21 11.37 10.53
C PRO A 374 26.60 12.77 11.09
N LEU A 375 26.38 12.95 12.38
CA LEU A 375 26.93 14.05 13.16
C LEU A 375 28.45 13.82 13.35
N SER A 376 29.22 14.13 12.31
CA SER A 376 30.65 14.32 12.43
C SER A 376 31.07 15.42 11.46
N ARG A 377 30.93 16.66 11.91
CA ARG A 377 31.70 17.88 11.61
C ARG A 377 30.89 19.11 11.99
N LEU A 378 30.83 19.39 13.28
CA LEU A 378 30.72 20.74 13.84
C LEU A 378 31.76 20.78 14.97
N GLY A 379 32.94 21.17 14.61
CA GLY A 379 34.06 21.42 15.48
C GLY A 379 35.21 21.92 14.62
N GLU A 380 35.18 23.20 14.32
CA GLU A 380 36.19 24.22 14.23
C GLU A 380 35.62 25.38 13.44
#